data_4eb0c72b65b4fa09466b03718c2f0408
#
_entry.id   4eb0c72b65b4fa09466b03718c2f0408
#
_cell.length_a   1.000
_cell.length_b   1.000
_cell.length_c   1.000
_cell.angle_alpha   90.00
_cell.angle_beta   90.00
_cell.angle_gamma   90.00
#
_symmetry.space_group_name_H-M   'P 1'
#
loop_
_entity.id
_entity.type
_entity.pdbx_description
1 polymer ?
#
loop_
_entity_poly.entity_id
_entity_poly.type
_entity_poly.pdbx_seq_one_letter_code
_entity_poly.pdbx_strand_id
1 'polypeptide(L)'
;MEKYFLKAEKRDSFGKDNSQLREKSFVPAVVYGKHVDSFPIYVQKEDFNRVFKKAGETSVIELEIDGKKHMVLVKQIQRTPDLLEPHHIEFLAVNIKEAVKATVEIEIVGENDLIKQGGIAVKSLGEIEIETLPTNIPHVIEVDISNIKEYGEAIRVKDLGLDKSIKVLTDEDLTVVVLDEVKEVVEEEETTEENKEEVKETAKEEKKEE
;
A
#
# COMPACT_ATOMS: atom_id res chain seq x y z
N MET A 1 -4.93 -11.43 -21.31
CA MET A 1 -4.42 -10.17 -20.72
C MET A 1 -5.36 -9.05 -21.08
N GLU A 2 -5.93 -8.42 -20.10
CA GLU A 2 -6.65 -7.16 -20.33
C GLU A 2 -5.62 -6.07 -20.62
N LYS A 3 -5.87 -5.31 -21.68
CA LYS A 3 -5.01 -4.18 -22.06
C LYS A 3 -5.62 -2.91 -21.49
N TYR A 4 -4.94 -2.32 -20.57
CA TYR A 4 -5.32 -1.01 -20.02
C TYR A 4 -4.62 0.08 -20.82
N PHE A 5 -5.39 1.11 -21.19
CA PHE A 5 -4.89 2.22 -22.00
C PHE A 5 -5.07 3.54 -21.25
N LEU A 6 -4.01 4.34 -21.23
CA LEU A 6 -4.00 5.66 -20.60
C LEU A 6 -3.30 6.67 -21.51
N LYS A 7 -3.92 7.84 -21.69
CA LYS A 7 -3.30 8.97 -22.40
C LYS A 7 -2.55 9.85 -21.42
N ALA A 8 -1.38 10.31 -21.85
CA ALA A 8 -0.58 11.26 -21.10
C ALA A 8 0.02 12.30 -22.05
N GLU A 9 0.34 13.45 -21.52
CA GLU A 9 0.99 14.52 -22.23
C GLU A 9 2.32 14.85 -21.58
N LYS A 10 3.31 15.21 -22.40
CA LYS A 10 4.62 15.62 -21.90
C LYS A 10 4.53 16.94 -21.19
N ARG A 11 5.25 17.06 -20.07
CA ARG A 11 5.24 18.24 -19.23
C ARG A 11 6.53 19.02 -19.38
N ASP A 12 6.39 20.30 -19.72
CA ASP A 12 7.52 21.25 -19.84
C ASP A 12 7.58 22.23 -18.65
N SER A 13 6.51 22.28 -17.82
CA SER A 13 6.44 23.18 -16.66
C SER A 13 6.73 22.43 -15.35
N PHE A 14 7.42 23.12 -14.42
CA PHE A 14 7.89 22.57 -13.15
C PHE A 14 7.59 23.50 -11.97
N GLY A 15 7.71 22.98 -10.77
CA GLY A 15 7.58 23.78 -9.54
C GLY A 15 6.13 24.16 -9.23
N LYS A 16 5.88 25.46 -9.05
CA LYS A 16 4.57 25.97 -8.61
C LYS A 16 3.43 25.71 -9.60
N ASP A 17 3.73 25.51 -10.87
CA ASP A 17 2.72 25.24 -11.90
C ASP A 17 2.01 23.90 -11.71
N ASN A 18 2.61 22.99 -10.94
CA ASN A 18 1.99 21.72 -10.58
C ASN A 18 0.68 21.90 -9.78
N SER A 19 0.55 22.94 -8.98
CA SER A 19 -0.70 23.23 -8.26
C SER A 19 -1.82 23.59 -9.23
N GLN A 20 -1.51 24.41 -10.24
CA GLN A 20 -2.49 24.77 -11.28
C GLN A 20 -2.92 23.57 -12.13
N LEU A 21 -2.00 22.64 -12.40
CA LEU A 21 -2.33 21.39 -13.11
C LEU A 21 -3.31 20.53 -12.30
N ARG A 22 -3.08 20.41 -10.98
CA ARG A 22 -3.99 19.65 -10.10
C ARG A 22 -5.37 20.29 -9.99
N GLU A 23 -5.46 21.62 -9.93
CA GLU A 23 -6.73 22.36 -9.98
C GLU A 23 -7.52 22.07 -11.27
N LYS A 24 -6.83 21.81 -12.38
CA LYS A 24 -7.41 21.40 -13.66
C LYS A 24 -7.64 19.89 -13.78
N SER A 25 -7.59 19.16 -12.67
CA SER A 25 -7.75 17.69 -12.64
C SER A 25 -6.66 16.91 -13.37
N PHE A 26 -5.46 17.46 -13.51
CA PHE A 26 -4.29 16.73 -14.01
C PHE A 26 -3.37 16.33 -12.86
N VAL A 27 -2.82 15.14 -12.94
CA VAL A 27 -1.85 14.62 -11.97
C VAL A 27 -0.48 14.60 -12.62
N PRO A 28 0.51 15.28 -12.03
CA PRO A 28 1.89 15.18 -12.48
C PRO A 28 2.42 13.78 -12.25
N ALA A 29 3.16 13.26 -13.22
CA ALA A 29 3.74 11.94 -13.16
C ALA A 29 5.13 11.93 -13.81
N VAL A 30 5.86 10.86 -13.61
CA VAL A 30 7.15 10.61 -14.24
C VAL A 30 7.17 9.22 -14.85
N VAL A 31 7.74 9.10 -16.04
CA VAL A 31 8.05 7.81 -16.67
C VAL A 31 9.56 7.62 -16.59
N TYR A 32 9.99 6.48 -16.10
CA TYR A 32 11.41 6.08 -16.08
C TYR A 32 11.54 4.58 -16.29
N GLY A 33 12.72 4.12 -16.67
CA GLY A 33 12.97 2.69 -16.86
C GLY A 33 14.33 2.40 -17.46
N LYS A 34 14.64 1.12 -17.59
CA LYS A 34 15.95 0.64 -18.02
C LYS A 34 16.34 1.07 -19.45
N HIS A 35 15.32 1.24 -20.31
CA HIS A 35 15.49 1.55 -21.75
C HIS A 35 14.86 2.89 -22.15
N VAL A 36 14.44 3.67 -21.16
CA VAL A 36 13.76 4.95 -21.40
C VAL A 36 14.36 5.98 -20.46
N ASP A 37 14.84 7.09 -21.03
CA ASP A 37 15.25 8.24 -20.23
C ASP A 37 14.07 8.75 -19.41
N SER A 38 14.34 9.19 -18.19
CA SER A 38 13.31 9.75 -17.33
C SER A 38 12.76 11.05 -17.91
N PHE A 39 11.45 11.12 -18.08
CA PHE A 39 10.79 12.34 -18.52
C PHE A 39 9.48 12.59 -17.77
N PRO A 40 9.17 13.86 -17.50
CA PRO A 40 7.97 14.25 -16.79
C PRO A 40 6.77 14.28 -17.74
N ILE A 41 5.63 13.85 -17.21
CA ILE A 41 4.33 13.85 -17.90
C ILE A 41 3.24 14.36 -16.95
N TYR A 42 2.05 14.54 -17.48
CA TYR A 42 0.82 14.63 -16.70
C TYR A 42 -0.26 13.75 -17.31
N VAL A 43 -1.14 13.25 -16.46
CA VAL A 43 -2.28 12.41 -16.82
C VAL A 43 -3.56 13.01 -16.26
N GLN A 44 -4.68 12.77 -16.92
CA GLN A 44 -5.97 13.20 -16.39
C GLN A 44 -6.36 12.33 -15.20
N LYS A 45 -6.72 12.96 -14.07
CA LYS A 45 -7.01 12.30 -12.79
C LYS A 45 -8.11 11.24 -12.91
N GLU A 46 -9.20 11.57 -13.60
CA GLU A 46 -10.34 10.67 -13.75
C GLU A 46 -10.01 9.44 -14.58
N ASP A 47 -9.27 9.62 -15.68
CA ASP A 47 -8.86 8.52 -16.55
C ASP A 47 -7.86 7.61 -15.82
N PHE A 48 -6.92 8.19 -15.10
CA PHE A 48 -6.00 7.43 -14.27
C PHE A 48 -6.74 6.61 -13.21
N ASN A 49 -7.64 7.22 -12.44
CA ASN A 49 -8.40 6.52 -11.41
C ASN A 49 -9.24 5.38 -11.98
N ARG A 50 -9.84 5.57 -13.16
CA ARG A 50 -10.62 4.53 -13.86
C ARG A 50 -9.75 3.35 -14.27
N VAL A 51 -8.58 3.62 -14.80
CA VAL A 51 -7.61 2.59 -15.22
C VAL A 51 -7.04 1.91 -13.99
N PHE A 52 -6.57 2.68 -13.00
CA PHE A 52 -5.94 2.15 -11.80
C PHE A 52 -6.87 1.26 -10.96
N LYS A 53 -8.15 1.61 -10.86
CA LYS A 53 -9.14 0.78 -10.16
C LYS A 53 -9.27 -0.65 -10.73
N LYS A 54 -8.94 -0.82 -12.02
CA LYS A 54 -8.99 -2.14 -12.70
C LYS A 54 -7.63 -2.80 -12.80
N ALA A 55 -6.60 -2.00 -13.05
CA ALA A 55 -5.24 -2.48 -13.31
C ALA A 55 -4.44 -2.70 -12.02
N GLY A 56 -4.68 -1.91 -10.97
CA GLY A 56 -3.86 -1.91 -9.77
C GLY A 56 -2.41 -1.49 -10.05
N GLU A 57 -1.50 -1.93 -9.18
CA GLU A 57 -0.04 -1.69 -9.30
C GLU A 57 0.66 -2.80 -10.09
N THR A 58 -0.02 -3.91 -10.31
CA THR A 58 0.54 -5.15 -10.87
C THR A 58 0.32 -5.33 -12.36
N SER A 59 -0.62 -4.58 -12.96
CA SER A 59 -0.94 -4.72 -14.39
C SER A 59 -0.16 -3.77 -15.27
N VAL A 60 0.19 -4.26 -16.46
CA VAL A 60 0.84 -3.46 -17.49
C VAL A 60 -0.19 -2.53 -18.16
N ILE A 61 0.13 -1.24 -18.16
CA ILE A 61 -0.67 -0.18 -18.78
C ILE A 61 0.04 0.29 -20.08
N GLU A 62 -0.70 0.39 -21.14
CA GLU A 62 -0.26 1.01 -22.39
C GLU A 62 -0.44 2.53 -22.29
N LEU A 63 0.65 3.26 -22.05
CA LEU A 63 0.67 4.70 -21.92
C LEU A 63 0.98 5.34 -23.26
N GLU A 64 0.06 6.13 -23.80
CA GLU A 64 0.26 6.89 -25.03
C GLU A 64 0.73 8.31 -24.72
N ILE A 65 1.90 8.66 -25.26
CA ILE A 65 2.52 9.99 -25.10
C ILE A 65 2.97 10.47 -26.46
N ASP A 66 2.45 11.61 -26.92
CA ASP A 66 2.77 12.19 -28.23
C ASP A 66 2.64 11.17 -29.38
N GLY A 67 1.64 10.28 -29.34
CA GLY A 67 1.40 9.24 -30.34
C GLY A 67 2.35 8.03 -30.24
N LYS A 68 3.25 7.99 -29.26
CA LYS A 68 4.09 6.83 -28.96
C LYS A 68 3.50 6.03 -27.79
N LYS A 69 3.57 4.72 -27.89
CA LYS A 69 3.06 3.80 -26.88
C LYS A 69 4.20 3.26 -26.04
N HIS A 70 4.05 3.38 -24.74
CA HIS A 70 4.98 2.85 -23.75
C HIS A 70 4.26 1.85 -22.84
N MET A 71 4.85 0.68 -22.65
CA MET A 71 4.34 -0.30 -21.69
C MET A 71 4.90 0.06 -20.32
N VAL A 72 4.03 0.35 -19.37
CA VAL A 72 4.43 0.82 -18.02
C VAL A 72 3.69 0.06 -16.93
N LEU A 73 4.31 -0.04 -15.76
CA LEU A 73 3.70 -0.42 -14.51
C LEU A 73 3.59 0.82 -13.60
N VAL A 74 2.57 0.87 -12.78
CA VAL A 74 2.49 1.86 -11.70
C VAL A 74 3.41 1.40 -10.58
N LYS A 75 4.48 2.14 -10.30
CA LYS A 75 5.44 1.76 -9.25
C LYS A 75 5.10 2.39 -7.90
N GLN A 76 4.66 3.64 -7.93
CA GLN A 76 4.29 4.36 -6.70
C GLN A 76 3.25 5.42 -6.99
N ILE A 77 2.32 5.59 -6.05
CA ILE A 77 1.34 6.68 -6.05
C ILE A 77 1.47 7.43 -4.73
N GLN A 78 1.83 8.69 -4.81
CA GLN A 78 1.73 9.60 -3.67
C GLN A 78 0.30 10.13 -3.61
N ARG A 79 -0.34 10.03 -2.45
CA ARG A 79 -1.72 10.48 -2.23
C ARG A 79 -1.73 11.65 -1.25
N THR A 80 -2.74 12.51 -1.37
CA THR A 80 -2.99 13.56 -0.38
C THR A 80 -3.54 12.94 0.90
N PRO A 81 -3.11 13.41 2.10
CA PRO A 81 -3.60 12.86 3.37
C PRO A 81 -5.11 13.01 3.55
N ASP A 82 -5.66 14.15 3.10
CA ASP A 82 -7.06 14.51 3.36
C ASP A 82 -8.05 13.75 2.47
N LEU A 83 -7.79 13.67 1.16
CA LEU A 83 -8.74 13.16 0.17
C LEU A 83 -8.32 11.82 -0.45
N LEU A 84 -7.15 11.29 -0.08
CA LEU A 84 -6.55 10.11 -0.69
C LEU A 84 -6.44 10.19 -2.23
N GLU A 85 -6.45 11.42 -2.76
CA GLU A 85 -6.32 11.66 -4.19
C GLU A 85 -4.87 11.50 -4.66
N PRO A 86 -4.65 11.01 -5.89
CA PRO A 86 -3.33 10.89 -6.45
C PRO A 86 -2.70 12.28 -6.61
N HIS A 87 -1.58 12.51 -5.94
CA HIS A 87 -0.81 13.75 -5.95
C HIS A 87 0.38 13.70 -6.92
N HIS A 88 1.01 12.54 -7.02
CA HIS A 88 2.09 12.23 -7.95
C HIS A 88 2.08 10.74 -8.28
N ILE A 89 2.44 10.38 -9.52
CA ILE A 89 2.44 8.99 -10.00
C ILE A 89 3.80 8.68 -10.62
N GLU A 90 4.35 7.53 -10.28
CA GLU A 90 5.57 7.00 -10.87
C GLU A 90 5.25 5.81 -11.79
N PHE A 91 5.60 5.94 -13.04
CA PHE A 91 5.46 4.89 -14.04
C PHE A 91 6.82 4.29 -14.37
N LEU A 92 6.95 2.98 -14.17
CA LEU A 92 8.12 2.22 -14.58
C LEU A 92 7.89 1.66 -15.98
N ALA A 93 8.65 2.15 -16.97
CA ALA A 93 8.65 1.58 -18.32
C ALA A 93 9.28 0.19 -18.31
N VAL A 94 8.52 -0.81 -18.78
CA VAL A 94 8.91 -2.22 -18.72
C VAL A 94 8.98 -2.84 -20.11
N ASN A 95 9.87 -3.82 -20.23
CA ASN A 95 9.91 -4.72 -21.37
C ASN A 95 9.24 -6.04 -20.97
N ILE A 96 8.31 -6.53 -21.77
CA ILE A 96 7.57 -7.77 -21.50
C ILE A 96 8.50 -9.00 -21.34
N LYS A 97 9.71 -8.93 -21.90
CA LYS A 97 10.68 -10.02 -21.89
C LYS A 97 11.67 -9.97 -20.73
N GLU A 98 11.67 -8.94 -19.94
CA GLU A 98 12.59 -8.75 -18.82
C GLU A 98 11.86 -8.88 -17.49
N ALA A 99 12.52 -9.53 -16.51
CA ALA A 99 11.99 -9.59 -15.16
C ALA A 99 12.00 -8.19 -14.50
N VAL A 100 10.94 -7.87 -13.81
CA VAL A 100 10.76 -6.60 -13.09
C VAL A 100 10.41 -6.87 -11.64
N LYS A 101 10.78 -5.92 -10.79
CA LYS A 101 10.39 -5.91 -9.38
C LYS A 101 9.03 -5.25 -9.25
N ALA A 102 8.08 -5.97 -8.70
CA ALA A 102 6.74 -5.46 -8.41
C ALA A 102 6.40 -5.73 -6.96
N THR A 103 5.58 -4.86 -6.40
CA THR A 103 4.98 -5.02 -5.09
C THR A 103 3.58 -5.58 -5.28
N VAL A 104 3.24 -6.66 -4.57
CA VAL A 104 1.93 -7.31 -4.68
C VAL A 104 1.26 -7.33 -3.33
N GLU A 105 -0.01 -6.95 -3.32
CA GLU A 105 -0.83 -6.92 -2.11
C GLU A 105 -1.23 -8.35 -1.70
N ILE A 106 -1.29 -8.57 -0.39
CA ILE A 106 -1.72 -9.83 0.21
C ILE A 106 -3.16 -9.66 0.68
N GLU A 107 -4.04 -10.57 0.29
CA GLU A 107 -5.39 -10.67 0.81
C GLU A 107 -5.57 -11.94 1.64
N ILE A 108 -6.22 -11.79 2.78
CA ILE A 108 -6.56 -12.92 3.64
C ILE A 108 -7.88 -13.49 3.16
N VAL A 109 -7.88 -14.78 2.84
CA VAL A 109 -9.07 -15.52 2.41
C VAL A 109 -9.31 -16.72 3.32
N GLY A 110 -10.53 -17.26 3.25
CA GLY A 110 -10.95 -18.41 4.05
C GLY A 110 -11.63 -18.03 5.35
N GLU A 111 -12.38 -18.99 5.89
CA GLU A 111 -13.02 -18.91 7.20
C GLU A 111 -12.24 -19.76 8.19
N ASN A 112 -12.04 -19.23 9.40
CA ASN A 112 -11.38 -19.95 10.47
C ASN A 112 -12.28 -20.02 11.72
N ASP A 113 -12.37 -21.18 12.33
CA ASP A 113 -13.21 -21.38 13.50
C ASP A 113 -12.71 -20.63 14.74
N LEU A 114 -11.39 -20.35 14.82
CA LEU A 114 -10.82 -19.54 15.89
C LEU A 114 -11.28 -18.08 15.81
N ILE A 115 -11.47 -17.54 14.61
CA ILE A 115 -12.03 -16.20 14.42
C ILE A 115 -13.49 -16.17 14.87
N LYS A 116 -14.28 -17.23 14.57
CA LYS A 116 -15.67 -17.35 15.05
C LYS A 116 -15.77 -17.45 16.58
N GLN A 117 -14.70 -17.91 17.25
CA GLN A 117 -14.60 -17.99 18.70
C GLN A 117 -14.07 -16.72 19.36
N GLY A 118 -13.86 -15.64 18.60
CA GLY A 118 -13.40 -14.34 19.11
C GLY A 118 -11.93 -14.02 18.84
N GLY A 119 -11.23 -14.86 18.06
CA GLY A 119 -9.87 -14.54 17.59
C GLY A 119 -9.85 -13.47 16.51
N ILE A 120 -8.71 -12.86 16.32
CA ILE A 120 -8.45 -11.88 15.26
C ILE A 120 -7.27 -12.34 14.39
N ALA A 121 -7.41 -12.13 13.07
CA ALA A 121 -6.30 -12.29 12.16
C ALA A 121 -5.53 -10.97 12.06
N VAL A 122 -4.31 -10.97 12.56
CA VAL A 122 -3.41 -9.81 12.48
C VAL A 122 -2.56 -9.95 11.22
N LYS A 123 -2.76 -9.05 10.27
CA LYS A 123 -1.95 -8.94 9.06
C LYS A 123 -0.68 -8.15 9.37
N SER A 124 0.44 -8.83 9.49
CA SER A 124 1.74 -8.20 9.79
C SER A 124 2.41 -7.63 8.54
N LEU A 125 2.23 -8.27 7.38
CA LEU A 125 2.68 -7.80 6.07
C LEU A 125 1.49 -7.56 5.17
N GLY A 126 1.37 -6.32 4.66
CA GLY A 126 0.33 -5.93 3.71
C GLY A 126 0.67 -6.27 2.28
N GLU A 127 1.96 -6.30 1.95
CA GLU A 127 2.49 -6.43 0.60
C GLU A 127 3.84 -7.14 0.61
N ILE A 128 4.20 -7.77 -0.49
CA ILE A 128 5.53 -8.38 -0.70
C ILE A 128 6.14 -7.93 -2.02
N GLU A 129 7.48 -7.85 -2.03
CA GLU A 129 8.25 -7.61 -3.25
C GLU A 129 8.57 -8.92 -3.95
N ILE A 130 8.23 -8.98 -5.22
CA ILE A 130 8.53 -10.11 -6.10
C ILE A 130 9.28 -9.66 -7.35
N GLU A 131 10.07 -10.56 -7.93
CA GLU A 131 10.73 -10.39 -9.23
C GLU A 131 10.19 -11.44 -10.20
N THR A 132 9.50 -10.99 -11.24
CA THR A 132 8.92 -11.87 -12.26
C THR A 132 8.74 -11.13 -13.58
N LEU A 133 8.33 -11.85 -14.64
CA LEU A 133 7.97 -11.21 -15.91
C LEU A 133 6.69 -10.38 -15.73
N PRO A 134 6.56 -9.22 -16.39
CA PRO A 134 5.35 -8.36 -16.28
C PRO A 134 4.04 -9.08 -16.62
N THR A 135 4.13 -10.16 -17.38
CA THR A 135 2.96 -10.99 -17.75
C THR A 135 2.51 -11.95 -16.66
N ASN A 136 3.36 -12.22 -15.68
CA ASN A 136 3.14 -13.25 -14.66
C ASN A 136 2.96 -12.63 -13.26
N ILE A 137 2.84 -11.31 -13.17
CA ILE A 137 2.58 -10.63 -11.90
C ILE A 137 1.13 -10.93 -11.48
N PRO A 138 0.89 -11.59 -10.34
CA PRO A 138 -0.46 -11.77 -9.81
C PRO A 138 -1.03 -10.42 -9.33
N HIS A 139 -2.34 -10.24 -9.40
CA HIS A 139 -2.98 -9.02 -8.90
C HIS A 139 -2.95 -8.97 -7.38
N VAL A 140 -3.18 -10.10 -6.76
CA VAL A 140 -3.25 -10.29 -5.30
C VAL A 140 -2.66 -11.65 -4.98
N ILE A 141 -2.05 -11.77 -3.82
CA ILE A 141 -1.62 -13.05 -3.24
C ILE A 141 -2.62 -13.41 -2.15
N GLU A 142 -3.39 -14.46 -2.41
CA GLU A 142 -4.38 -14.97 -1.46
C GLU A 142 -3.70 -15.84 -0.41
N VAL A 143 -3.94 -15.54 0.86
CA VAL A 143 -3.45 -16.30 2.00
C VAL A 143 -4.62 -16.96 2.69
N ASP A 144 -4.71 -18.29 2.57
CA ASP A 144 -5.78 -19.08 3.19
C ASP A 144 -5.46 -19.36 4.66
N ILE A 145 -6.26 -18.76 5.54
CA ILE A 145 -6.16 -18.92 7.00
C ILE A 145 -6.96 -20.11 7.53
N SER A 146 -7.70 -20.84 6.70
CA SER A 146 -8.55 -21.96 7.13
C SER A 146 -7.76 -23.11 7.75
N ASN A 147 -6.48 -23.22 7.42
CA ASN A 147 -5.60 -24.29 7.88
C ASN A 147 -4.99 -24.04 9.26
N ILE A 148 -5.09 -22.83 9.81
CA ILE A 148 -4.57 -22.48 11.13
C ILE A 148 -5.45 -23.11 12.22
N LYS A 149 -4.85 -23.86 13.14
CA LYS A 149 -5.56 -24.62 14.17
C LYS A 149 -5.39 -24.08 15.59
N GLU A 150 -4.35 -23.31 15.83
CA GLU A 150 -4.00 -22.80 17.15
C GLU A 150 -3.76 -21.29 17.12
N TYR A 151 -4.07 -20.62 18.24
CA TYR A 151 -3.69 -19.22 18.42
C TYR A 151 -2.17 -19.10 18.52
N GLY A 152 -1.62 -18.04 17.92
CA GLY A 152 -0.17 -17.81 17.82
C GLY A 152 0.49 -18.53 16.64
N GLU A 153 -0.23 -19.37 15.89
CA GLU A 153 0.27 -19.95 14.66
C GLU A 153 0.34 -18.86 13.57
N ALA A 154 1.50 -18.75 12.90
CA ALA A 154 1.78 -17.73 11.92
C ALA A 154 2.05 -18.34 10.54
N ILE A 155 1.44 -17.75 9.52
CA ILE A 155 1.78 -18.02 8.11
C ILE A 155 2.93 -17.11 7.74
N ARG A 156 4.00 -17.68 7.18
CA ARG A 156 5.19 -16.95 6.73
C ARG A 156 5.23 -16.84 5.22
N VAL A 157 6.10 -15.96 4.71
CA VAL A 157 6.28 -15.73 3.26
C VAL A 157 6.59 -17.03 2.51
N LYS A 158 7.40 -17.93 3.07
CA LYS A 158 7.72 -19.25 2.49
C LYS A 158 6.52 -20.19 2.33
N ASP A 159 5.44 -19.97 3.10
CA ASP A 159 4.26 -20.82 3.13
C ASP A 159 3.19 -20.38 2.11
N LEU A 160 3.44 -19.27 1.37
CA LEU A 160 2.49 -18.67 0.42
C LEU A 160 2.24 -19.50 -0.86
N GLY A 161 2.98 -20.56 -1.09
CA GLY A 161 2.75 -21.46 -2.23
C GLY A 161 2.82 -20.81 -3.61
N LEU A 162 3.67 -19.81 -3.79
CA LEU A 162 3.81 -19.05 -5.02
C LEU A 162 4.36 -19.89 -6.17
N ASP A 163 4.00 -19.53 -7.40
CA ASP A 163 4.53 -20.18 -8.60
C ASP A 163 6.05 -20.09 -8.69
N LYS A 164 6.71 -21.13 -9.16
CA LYS A 164 8.18 -21.20 -9.35
C LYS A 164 8.73 -20.15 -10.30
N SER A 165 7.90 -19.51 -11.09
CA SER A 165 8.26 -18.40 -12.00
C SER A 165 8.39 -17.05 -11.27
N ILE A 166 7.96 -16.99 -10.01
CA ILE A 166 7.98 -15.80 -9.17
C ILE A 166 9.13 -15.95 -8.18
N LYS A 167 10.07 -15.03 -8.21
CA LYS A 167 11.14 -14.96 -7.23
C LYS A 167 10.75 -13.94 -6.16
N VAL A 168 10.59 -14.39 -4.93
CA VAL A 168 10.33 -13.52 -3.78
C VAL A 168 11.63 -12.81 -3.40
N LEU A 169 11.57 -11.50 -3.19
CA LEU A 169 12.68 -10.66 -2.73
C LEU A 169 12.56 -10.33 -1.24
N THR A 170 11.36 -10.38 -0.71
CA THR A 170 11.07 -10.22 0.73
C THR A 170 11.61 -11.44 1.48
N ASP A 171 12.06 -11.24 2.71
CA ASP A 171 12.59 -12.31 3.56
C ASP A 171 11.54 -13.41 3.78
N GLU A 172 11.91 -14.65 3.49
CA GLU A 172 11.02 -15.82 3.53
C GLU A 172 10.55 -16.17 4.95
N ASP A 173 11.27 -15.76 5.98
CA ASP A 173 10.95 -16.04 7.38
C ASP A 173 10.02 -14.99 8.01
N LEU A 174 9.73 -13.90 7.31
CA LEU A 174 8.79 -12.88 7.81
C LEU A 174 7.38 -13.46 7.94
N THR A 175 6.71 -13.06 9.02
CA THR A 175 5.32 -13.42 9.29
C THR A 175 4.38 -12.54 8.44
N VAL A 176 3.48 -13.18 7.72
CA VAL A 176 2.45 -12.53 6.89
C VAL A 176 1.19 -12.30 7.71
N VAL A 177 0.68 -13.37 8.31
CA VAL A 177 -0.54 -13.37 9.12
C VAL A 177 -0.32 -14.21 10.36
N VAL A 178 -0.85 -13.75 11.48
CA VAL A 178 -0.94 -14.52 12.72
C VAL A 178 -2.37 -14.46 13.25
N LEU A 179 -2.87 -15.58 13.78
CA LEU A 179 -4.12 -15.58 14.51
C LEU A 179 -3.84 -15.40 15.99
N ASP A 180 -4.41 -14.35 16.57
CA ASP A 180 -4.24 -14.03 17.98
C ASP A 180 -5.59 -14.03 18.72
N GLU A 181 -5.54 -14.32 20.02
CA GLU A 181 -6.70 -14.25 20.89
C GLU A 181 -6.93 -12.83 21.34
N VAL A 182 -8.15 -12.33 21.18
CA VAL A 182 -8.52 -11.03 21.78
C VAL A 182 -8.59 -11.23 23.30
N LYS A 183 -7.52 -10.89 24.00
CA LYS A 183 -7.62 -10.62 25.44
C LYS A 183 -8.37 -9.30 25.57
N GLU A 184 -9.64 -9.34 25.98
CA GLU A 184 -10.27 -8.15 26.53
C GLU A 184 -9.38 -7.66 27.66
N VAL A 185 -8.62 -6.61 27.42
CA VAL A 185 -8.04 -5.82 28.49
C VAL A 185 -9.23 -5.14 29.14
N VAL A 186 -9.78 -5.79 30.15
CA VAL A 186 -10.61 -5.11 31.13
C VAL A 186 -9.66 -4.10 31.76
N GLU A 187 -9.67 -2.87 31.28
CA GLU A 187 -9.18 -1.74 32.05
C GLU A 187 -10.01 -1.74 33.35
N GLU A 188 -9.51 -2.45 34.36
CA GLU A 188 -9.87 -2.12 35.73
C GLU A 188 -9.43 -0.66 35.89
N GLU A 189 -10.41 0.23 35.82
CA GLU A 189 -10.29 1.56 36.41
C GLU A 189 -9.99 1.35 37.91
N GLU A 190 -8.72 1.10 38.23
CA GLU A 190 -8.22 1.41 39.57
C GLU A 190 -8.38 2.92 39.75
N THR A 191 -9.50 3.28 40.28
CA THR A 191 -9.76 4.57 40.90
C THR A 191 -8.68 4.82 41.93
N THR A 192 -7.60 5.45 41.52
CA THR A 192 -6.66 6.09 42.45
C THR A 192 -7.37 7.28 43.08
N GLU A 193 -8.08 7.00 44.18
CA GLU A 193 -8.58 8.04 45.12
C GLU A 193 -7.45 8.71 45.91
N GLU A 194 -6.19 8.40 45.69
CA GLU A 194 -5.06 8.92 46.45
C GLU A 194 -4.46 10.25 45.94
N ASN A 195 -4.96 10.85 44.89
CA ASN A 195 -4.34 12.07 44.33
C ASN A 195 -5.18 13.35 44.48
N LYS A 196 -6.09 13.36 45.51
CA LYS A 196 -6.89 14.55 45.81
C LYS A 196 -6.49 15.27 47.12
N GLU A 197 -5.57 14.75 47.89
CA GLU A 197 -5.13 15.42 49.12
C GLU A 197 -3.87 16.30 48.95
N GLU A 198 -2.97 15.99 48.01
CA GLU A 198 -1.73 16.79 47.84
C GLU A 198 -1.95 18.12 47.07
N VAL A 199 -3.02 18.26 46.30
CA VAL A 199 -3.29 19.52 45.53
C VAL A 199 -3.99 20.60 46.38
N LYS A 200 -4.43 20.27 47.61
CA LYS A 200 -5.07 21.24 48.51
C LYS A 200 -4.13 21.93 49.48
N GLU A 201 -2.91 21.41 49.68
CA GLU A 201 -1.93 21.99 50.61
C GLU A 201 -1.03 23.05 49.94
N THR A 202 -0.74 22.92 48.65
CA THR A 202 0.08 23.92 47.92
C THR A 202 -0.67 25.19 47.54
N ALA A 203 -2.01 25.19 47.53
CA ALA A 203 -2.82 26.38 47.22
C ALA A 203 -3.10 27.29 48.42
N LYS A 204 -2.59 26.97 49.63
CA LYS A 204 -2.78 27.76 50.84
C LYS A 204 -1.57 28.56 51.29
N GLU A 205 -0.39 28.29 50.73
CA GLU A 205 0.84 29.01 51.09
C GLU A 205 1.13 30.26 50.21
N GLU A 206 0.55 30.35 49.02
CA GLU A 206 0.77 31.52 48.15
C GLU A 206 -0.16 32.71 48.39
N LYS A 207 -0.99 32.69 49.45
CA LYS A 207 -1.88 33.83 49.77
C LYS A 207 -1.53 34.56 51.07
N LYS A 208 -0.29 34.43 51.57
CA LYS A 208 0.13 35.13 52.80
C LYS A 208 1.37 36.02 52.65
N GLU A 209 1.86 36.25 51.46
CA GLU A 209 2.90 37.28 51.21
C GLU A 209 2.44 38.16 50.02
N GLU A 210 1.47 39.02 50.29
CA GLU A 210 1.29 40.34 49.70
C GLU A 210 0.39 41.17 50.64
#